data_75052a97b1f971a1c790bf0385782603
#
_entry.id   75052a97b1f971a1c790bf0385782603
#
_cell.length_a   1.000
_cell.length_b   1.000
_cell.length_c   1.000
_cell.angle_alpha   90.00
_cell.angle_beta   90.00
_cell.angle_gamma   90.00
#
_symmetry.space_group_name_H-M   'P 1'
#
loop_
_entity.id
_entity.type
_entity.pdbx_description
1 polymer ?
#
loop_
_entity_poly.entity_id
_entity_poly.type
_entity_poly.pdbx_seq_one_letter_code
_entity_poly.pdbx_strand_id
1 'polypeptide(L)'
;LLFSIAPHPRSKISEEEMTQVWEALDWGLACLGAGAKSSVGYGFMTLDNKATEGRLDDVREQAAEAEFLQLSEEQQALSLLEQQFTITGQLQAGSELAKQLNHYCQQADNWPSDARKQLADLTELFYQKTSWGPTKKKKDRKAVIARLRT
;
A
#
# COMPACT_ATOMS: atom_id res chain seq x y z
N LEU A 1 -19.01 22.27 1.30
CA LEU A 1 -18.30 22.31 0.02
C LEU A 1 -16.95 21.63 0.23
N LEU A 2 -16.56 20.76 -0.67
CA LEU A 2 -15.27 20.08 -0.65
C LEU A 2 -14.45 20.58 -1.84
N PHE A 3 -13.21 20.99 -1.58
CA PHE A 3 -12.24 21.35 -2.61
C PHE A 3 -11.09 20.35 -2.59
N SER A 4 -10.57 20.02 -3.75
CA SER A 4 -9.32 19.30 -3.89
C SER A 4 -8.38 20.06 -4.80
N ILE A 5 -7.11 20.12 -4.45
CA ILE A 5 -6.05 20.69 -5.27
C ILE A 5 -5.04 19.58 -5.50
N ALA A 6 -4.65 19.41 -6.75
CA ALA A 6 -3.58 18.49 -7.11
C ALA A 6 -2.64 19.17 -8.11
N PRO A 7 -1.34 18.89 -8.07
CA PRO A 7 -0.43 19.40 -9.07
C PRO A 7 -0.77 18.80 -10.44
N HIS A 8 -0.59 19.59 -11.48
CA HIS A 8 -0.73 19.06 -12.82
C HIS A 8 0.32 17.98 -13.09
N PRO A 9 0.00 16.85 -13.76
CA PRO A 9 0.94 15.72 -13.93
C PRO A 9 2.28 16.07 -14.60
N ARG A 10 2.35 17.21 -15.30
CA ARG A 10 3.60 17.72 -15.93
C ARG A 10 4.29 18.80 -15.12
N SER A 11 3.75 19.20 -13.97
CA SER A 11 4.38 20.19 -13.11
C SER A 11 5.46 19.53 -12.24
N LYS A 12 6.50 20.30 -11.92
CA LYS A 12 7.58 19.88 -11.01
C LYS A 12 7.43 20.57 -9.65
N ILE A 13 6.20 20.69 -9.17
CA ILE A 13 5.92 21.29 -7.87
C ILE A 13 6.40 20.35 -6.76
N SER A 14 7.13 20.87 -5.79
CA SER A 14 7.56 20.16 -4.58
C SER A 14 6.41 20.08 -3.56
N GLU A 15 6.56 19.19 -2.58
CA GLU A 15 5.60 19.08 -1.46
C GLU A 15 5.53 20.37 -0.63
N GLU A 16 6.66 21.07 -0.47
CA GLU A 16 6.72 22.35 0.24
C GLU A 16 5.92 23.43 -0.49
N GLU A 17 6.05 23.53 -1.80
CA GLU A 17 5.27 24.46 -2.63
C GLU A 17 3.76 24.13 -2.58
N MET A 18 3.40 22.85 -2.58
CA MET A 18 2.00 22.44 -2.42
C MET A 18 1.45 22.82 -1.05
N THR A 19 2.24 22.68 0.01
CA THR A 19 1.86 23.09 1.37
C THR A 19 1.61 24.60 1.41
N GLN A 20 2.47 25.42 0.81
CA GLN A 20 2.27 26.88 0.72
C GLN A 20 0.99 27.25 -0.04
N VAL A 21 0.67 26.52 -1.12
CA VAL A 21 -0.59 26.73 -1.85
C VAL A 21 -1.80 26.41 -0.98
N TRP A 22 -1.74 25.32 -0.20
CA TRP A 22 -2.80 24.96 0.74
C TRP A 22 -2.98 26.02 1.84
N GLU A 23 -1.90 26.46 2.46
CA GLU A 23 -1.94 27.49 3.51
C GLU A 23 -2.50 28.82 2.96
N ALA A 24 -2.09 29.23 1.77
CA ALA A 24 -2.60 30.42 1.12
C ALA A 24 -4.09 30.32 0.82
N LEU A 25 -4.56 29.15 0.37
CA LEU A 25 -5.98 28.91 0.10
C LEU A 25 -6.81 28.92 1.39
N ASP A 26 -6.36 28.23 2.42
CA ASP A 26 -7.05 28.15 3.71
C ASP A 26 -7.16 29.56 4.33
N TRP A 27 -6.06 30.30 4.35
CA TRP A 27 -6.07 31.70 4.80
C TRP A 27 -7.00 32.58 3.95
N GLY A 28 -6.95 32.44 2.63
CA GLY A 28 -7.80 33.20 1.70
C GLY A 28 -9.28 32.93 1.93
N LEU A 29 -9.65 31.66 2.11
CA LEU A 29 -11.05 31.27 2.36
C LEU A 29 -11.54 31.70 3.75
N ALA A 30 -10.67 31.67 4.75
CA ALA A 30 -10.99 32.08 6.12
C ALA A 30 -11.09 33.61 6.26
N CYS A 31 -10.22 34.38 5.59
CA CYS A 31 -10.15 35.83 5.75
C CYS A 31 -10.92 36.60 4.67
N LEU A 32 -10.91 36.16 3.45
CA LEU A 32 -11.52 36.84 2.30
C LEU A 32 -12.86 36.22 1.91
N GLY A 33 -13.05 34.94 2.20
CA GLY A 33 -14.23 34.17 1.80
C GLY A 33 -14.27 33.87 0.31
N ALA A 34 -15.29 33.15 -0.12
CA ALA A 34 -15.57 32.85 -1.53
C ALA A 34 -16.98 33.30 -1.89
N GLY A 35 -17.09 33.98 -3.03
CA GLY A 35 -18.38 34.40 -3.59
C GLY A 35 -18.59 35.92 -3.62
N ALA A 36 -19.70 36.34 -4.21
CA ALA A 36 -20.01 37.74 -4.51
C ALA A 36 -20.39 38.58 -3.27
N LYS A 37 -20.66 37.97 -2.12
CA LYS A 37 -21.13 38.66 -0.90
C LYS A 37 -20.19 38.49 0.29
N SER A 38 -18.90 38.24 0.06
CA SER A 38 -17.91 38.10 1.14
C SER A 38 -17.75 39.35 1.98
N SER A 39 -17.94 40.56 1.41
CA SER A 39 -17.85 41.82 2.11
C SER A 39 -18.91 42.05 3.21
N VAL A 40 -19.98 41.27 3.21
CA VAL A 40 -21.05 41.31 4.25
C VAL A 40 -21.04 40.07 5.16
N GLY A 41 -19.93 39.32 5.16
CA GLY A 41 -19.73 38.19 6.06
C GLY A 41 -20.23 36.85 5.53
N TYR A 42 -20.66 36.78 4.28
CA TYR A 42 -21.00 35.51 3.64
C TYR A 42 -19.79 34.91 2.90
N GLY A 43 -19.73 33.58 2.88
CA GLY A 43 -18.71 32.86 2.11
C GLY A 43 -17.40 32.62 2.84
N PHE A 44 -17.27 32.97 4.12
CA PHE A 44 -16.15 32.56 4.94
C PHE A 44 -16.21 31.06 5.17
N MET A 45 -15.09 30.39 5.03
CA MET A 45 -14.97 28.94 5.16
C MET A 45 -13.83 28.62 6.10
N THR A 46 -14.03 27.58 6.87
CA THR A 46 -12.98 27.01 7.74
C THR A 46 -12.72 25.58 7.33
N LEU A 47 -11.47 25.15 7.46
CA LEU A 47 -11.08 23.77 7.17
C LEU A 47 -11.79 22.82 8.14
N ASP A 48 -12.50 21.83 7.59
CA ASP A 48 -12.98 20.67 8.34
C ASP A 48 -11.96 19.55 8.24
N ASN A 49 -11.06 19.48 9.22
CA ASN A 49 -9.99 18.48 9.24
C ASN A 49 -10.53 17.05 9.20
N LYS A 50 -11.63 16.78 9.93
CA LYS A 50 -12.21 15.44 9.99
C LYS A 50 -12.78 14.99 8.66
N ALA A 51 -13.51 15.87 7.97
CA ALA A 51 -14.03 15.57 6.63
C ALA A 51 -12.90 15.44 5.60
N THR A 52 -11.83 16.24 5.74
CA THR A 52 -10.66 16.18 4.86
C THR A 52 -9.89 14.87 5.05
N GLU A 53 -9.61 14.47 6.27
CA GLU A 53 -8.95 13.20 6.60
C GLU A 53 -9.74 12.00 6.08
N GLY A 54 -11.05 11.95 6.36
CA GLY A 54 -11.91 10.88 5.86
C GLY A 54 -11.89 10.78 4.33
N ARG A 55 -11.88 11.92 3.63
CA ARG A 55 -11.81 11.93 2.16
C ARG A 55 -10.45 11.49 1.62
N LEU A 56 -9.37 11.84 2.30
CA LEU A 56 -8.03 11.39 1.92
C LEU A 56 -7.88 9.87 2.11
N ASP A 57 -8.47 9.32 3.16
CA ASP A 57 -8.46 7.88 3.41
C ASP A 57 -9.28 7.15 2.35
N ASP A 58 -10.46 7.64 1.97
CA ASP A 58 -11.26 7.10 0.87
C ASP A 58 -10.47 7.08 -0.46
N VAL A 59 -9.76 8.17 -0.77
CA VAL A 59 -8.95 8.26 -2.01
C VAL A 59 -7.77 7.30 -1.97
N ARG A 60 -7.10 7.14 -0.82
CA ARG A 60 -6.01 6.18 -0.65
C ARG A 60 -6.49 4.75 -0.80
N GLU A 61 -7.63 4.43 -0.21
CA GLU A 61 -8.24 3.10 -0.32
C GLU A 61 -8.61 2.77 -1.77
N GLN A 62 -9.26 3.71 -2.47
CA GLN A 62 -9.59 3.56 -3.89
C GLN A 62 -8.34 3.42 -4.78
N ALA A 63 -7.28 4.16 -4.49
CA ALA A 63 -6.03 4.04 -5.23
C ALA A 63 -5.37 2.68 -5.00
N ALA A 64 -5.32 2.22 -3.75
CA ALA A 64 -4.79 0.91 -3.40
C ALA A 64 -5.59 -0.24 -4.03
N GLU A 65 -6.92 -0.12 -4.06
CA GLU A 65 -7.79 -1.09 -4.73
C GLU A 65 -7.56 -1.10 -6.24
N ALA A 66 -7.41 0.08 -6.86
CA ALA A 66 -7.13 0.18 -8.29
C ALA A 66 -5.75 -0.41 -8.65
N GLU A 67 -4.74 -0.19 -7.82
CA GLU A 67 -3.42 -0.82 -8.00
C GLU A 67 -3.50 -2.34 -7.84
N PHE A 68 -4.22 -2.81 -6.82
CA PHE A 68 -4.41 -4.24 -6.58
C PHE A 68 -5.07 -4.95 -7.76
N LEU A 69 -6.08 -4.34 -8.39
CA LEU A 69 -6.76 -4.88 -9.56
C LEU A 69 -5.89 -4.94 -10.82
N GLN A 70 -4.80 -4.15 -10.88
CA GLN A 70 -3.84 -4.19 -12.00
C GLN A 70 -2.78 -5.29 -11.84
N LEU A 71 -2.66 -5.87 -10.65
CA LEU A 71 -1.74 -6.97 -10.40
C LEU A 71 -2.22 -8.26 -11.07
N SER A 72 -1.29 -9.17 -11.43
CA SER A 72 -1.66 -10.52 -11.86
C SER A 72 -2.35 -11.29 -10.73
N GLU A 73 -3.11 -12.35 -11.07
CA GLU A 73 -3.81 -13.17 -10.08
C GLU A 73 -2.84 -13.72 -9.02
N GLU A 74 -1.62 -14.09 -9.42
CA GLU A 74 -0.58 -14.59 -8.53
C GLU A 74 -0.07 -13.48 -7.59
N GLN A 75 0.12 -12.27 -8.11
CA GLN A 75 0.55 -11.12 -7.29
C GLN A 75 -0.54 -10.70 -6.31
N GLN A 76 -1.81 -10.74 -6.72
CA GLN A 76 -2.94 -10.49 -5.82
C GLN A 76 -2.97 -11.52 -4.67
N ALA A 77 -2.81 -12.80 -4.99
CA ALA A 77 -2.75 -13.86 -3.98
C ALA A 77 -1.59 -13.67 -3.00
N LEU A 78 -0.41 -13.24 -3.49
CA LEU A 78 0.75 -12.94 -2.65
C LEU A 78 0.52 -11.72 -1.77
N SER A 79 -0.09 -10.65 -2.28
CA SER A 79 -0.40 -9.45 -1.50
C SER A 79 -1.37 -9.76 -0.36
N LEU A 80 -2.39 -10.57 -0.60
CA LEU A 80 -3.31 -11.02 0.45
C LEU A 80 -2.60 -11.88 1.50
N LEU A 81 -1.68 -12.72 1.08
CA LEU A 81 -0.87 -13.56 1.97
C LEU A 81 0.07 -12.70 2.81
N GLU A 82 0.68 -11.67 2.25
CA GLU A 82 1.52 -10.71 2.95
C GLU A 82 0.76 -9.92 4.01
N GLN A 83 -0.45 -9.48 3.70
CA GLN A 83 -1.34 -8.84 4.68
C GLN A 83 -1.63 -9.77 5.87
N GLN A 84 -1.92 -11.05 5.62
CA GLN A 84 -2.12 -12.03 6.67
C GLN A 84 -0.86 -12.23 7.54
N PHE A 85 0.34 -12.18 6.94
CA PHE A 85 1.60 -12.20 7.68
C PHE A 85 1.75 -11.03 8.65
N THR A 86 1.26 -9.87 8.26
CA THR A 86 1.34 -8.65 9.07
C THR A 86 0.34 -8.67 10.22
N ILE A 87 -0.87 -9.19 9.99
CA ILE A 87 -1.96 -9.23 10.97
C ILE A 87 -1.74 -10.31 12.03
N THR A 88 -1.24 -11.49 11.63
CA THR A 88 -1.23 -12.68 12.53
C THR A 88 -0.16 -12.64 13.61
N GLY A 89 0.85 -11.77 13.54
CA GLY A 89 1.86 -11.52 14.58
C GLY A 89 2.66 -12.73 15.09
N GLN A 90 2.07 -13.92 15.14
CA GLN A 90 2.67 -15.19 15.53
C GLN A 90 2.62 -16.19 14.39
N LEU A 91 3.72 -16.27 13.67
CA LEU A 91 3.90 -17.26 12.60
C LEU A 91 4.37 -18.59 13.19
N GLN A 92 3.58 -19.63 13.05
CA GLN A 92 3.95 -20.99 13.50
C GLN A 92 4.28 -21.89 12.31
N ALA A 93 5.33 -22.70 12.46
CA ALA A 93 5.65 -23.76 11.52
C ALA A 93 4.50 -24.78 11.50
N GLY A 94 3.85 -24.97 10.34
CA GLY A 94 2.67 -25.84 10.18
C GLY A 94 1.32 -25.11 10.20
N SER A 95 1.31 -23.78 10.33
CA SER A 95 0.10 -22.97 10.18
C SER A 95 -0.49 -23.11 8.77
N GLU A 96 -1.75 -22.70 8.59
CA GLU A 96 -2.40 -22.68 7.27
C GLU A 96 -1.64 -21.80 6.27
N LEU A 97 -1.09 -20.68 6.74
CA LEU A 97 -0.20 -19.82 5.96
C LEU A 97 1.05 -20.57 5.47
N ALA A 98 1.66 -21.41 6.30
CA ALA A 98 2.81 -22.22 5.90
C ALA A 98 2.44 -23.23 4.81
N LYS A 99 1.24 -23.79 4.86
CA LYS A 99 0.75 -24.74 3.85
C LYS A 99 0.48 -24.02 2.53
N GLN A 100 -0.17 -22.87 2.57
CA GLN A 100 -0.43 -22.04 1.39
C GLN A 100 0.87 -21.57 0.73
N LEU A 101 1.84 -21.12 1.53
CA LEU A 101 3.14 -20.72 1.03
C LEU A 101 3.89 -21.87 0.34
N ASN A 102 3.87 -23.05 0.94
CA ASN A 102 4.47 -24.25 0.32
C ASN A 102 3.73 -24.66 -0.97
N HIS A 103 2.41 -24.54 -1.00
CA HIS A 103 1.60 -24.82 -2.18
C HIS A 103 1.97 -23.88 -3.34
N TYR A 104 2.07 -22.58 -3.06
CA TYR A 104 2.51 -21.59 -4.06
C TYR A 104 3.95 -21.86 -4.54
N CYS A 105 4.86 -22.21 -3.64
CA CYS A 105 6.23 -22.60 -4.04
C CYS A 105 6.29 -23.80 -5.00
N GLN A 106 5.31 -24.71 -4.94
CA GLN A 106 5.23 -25.84 -5.86
C GLN A 106 4.64 -25.46 -7.23
N GLN A 107 3.76 -24.47 -7.28
CA GLN A 107 3.09 -24.03 -8.50
C GLN A 107 3.85 -22.91 -9.25
N ALA A 108 4.81 -22.27 -8.59
CA ALA A 108 5.46 -21.06 -9.05
C ALA A 108 6.34 -21.21 -10.30
N ASP A 109 6.58 -22.42 -10.80
CA ASP A 109 7.42 -22.64 -11.98
C ASP A 109 6.83 -21.97 -13.25
N ASN A 110 5.50 -21.79 -13.30
CA ASN A 110 4.78 -21.15 -14.40
C ASN A 110 4.45 -19.67 -14.15
N TRP A 111 4.87 -19.12 -13.02
CA TRP A 111 4.53 -17.76 -12.62
C TRP A 111 5.45 -16.71 -13.28
N PRO A 112 4.99 -15.47 -13.45
CA PRO A 112 5.82 -14.36 -13.88
C PRO A 112 7.04 -14.17 -12.96
N SER A 113 8.17 -13.72 -13.52
CA SER A 113 9.44 -13.58 -12.77
C SER A 113 9.31 -12.70 -11.53
N ASP A 114 8.49 -11.65 -11.60
CA ASP A 114 8.31 -10.71 -10.50
C ASP A 114 7.49 -11.34 -9.36
N ALA A 115 6.43 -12.10 -9.68
CA ALA A 115 5.67 -12.84 -8.68
C ALA A 115 6.50 -13.95 -8.02
N ARG A 116 7.39 -14.62 -8.78
CA ARG A 116 8.32 -15.61 -8.21
C ARG A 116 9.31 -14.99 -7.22
N LYS A 117 9.86 -13.82 -7.55
CA LYS A 117 10.77 -13.11 -6.63
C LYS A 117 10.05 -12.69 -5.36
N GLN A 118 8.85 -12.13 -5.48
CA GLN A 118 8.03 -11.76 -4.32
C GLN A 118 7.72 -12.97 -3.44
N LEU A 119 7.35 -14.11 -4.03
CA LEU A 119 7.13 -15.36 -3.31
C LEU A 119 8.41 -15.85 -2.61
N ALA A 120 9.57 -15.72 -3.26
CA ALA A 120 10.86 -16.09 -2.66
C ALA A 120 11.17 -15.23 -1.42
N ASP A 121 10.93 -13.93 -1.50
CA ASP A 121 11.18 -13.00 -0.40
C ASP A 121 10.22 -13.23 0.76
N LEU A 122 8.93 -13.47 0.50
CA LEU A 122 7.95 -13.86 1.52
C LEU A 122 8.32 -15.20 2.19
N THR A 123 8.77 -16.17 1.41
CA THR A 123 9.20 -17.48 1.92
C THR A 123 10.44 -17.35 2.80
N GLU A 124 11.39 -16.54 2.40
CA GLU A 124 12.58 -16.26 3.20
C GLU A 124 12.23 -15.55 4.52
N LEU A 125 11.39 -14.52 4.45
CA LEU A 125 10.89 -13.80 5.63
C LEU A 125 10.16 -14.75 6.61
N PHE A 126 9.31 -15.65 6.07
CA PHE A 126 8.61 -16.64 6.89
C PHE A 126 9.58 -17.53 7.65
N TYR A 127 10.60 -18.08 6.99
CA TYR A 127 11.57 -18.94 7.65
C TYR A 127 12.52 -18.20 8.60
N GLN A 128 12.79 -16.92 8.36
CA GLN A 128 13.53 -16.07 9.30
C GLN A 128 12.75 -15.85 10.59
N LYS A 129 11.44 -15.62 10.49
CA LYS A 129 10.58 -15.37 11.67
C LYS A 129 10.19 -16.64 12.42
N THR A 130 10.06 -17.77 11.74
CA THR A 130 9.64 -19.03 12.36
C THR A 130 10.82 -19.91 12.76
N SER A 131 11.41 -20.60 11.86
CA SER A 131 12.63 -21.40 11.98
C SER A 131 13.00 -22.02 10.63
N TRP A 132 14.27 -22.05 10.32
CA TRP A 132 14.78 -22.80 9.17
C TRP A 132 14.71 -24.33 9.36
N GLY A 133 14.48 -24.80 10.58
CA GLY A 133 14.47 -26.22 10.92
C GLY A 133 15.87 -26.89 10.86
N PRO A 134 15.95 -28.21 10.95
CA PRO A 134 17.21 -28.94 10.94
C PRO A 134 17.99 -28.73 9.63
N THR A 135 19.30 -28.91 9.67
CA THR A 135 20.25 -28.55 8.60
C THR A 135 19.86 -29.08 7.21
N LYS A 136 19.32 -30.29 7.13
CA LYS A 136 18.86 -30.90 5.87
C LYS A 136 17.67 -30.09 5.29
N LYS A 137 16.64 -29.86 6.10
CA LYS A 137 15.46 -29.06 5.68
C LYS A 137 15.83 -27.60 5.35
N LYS A 138 16.83 -27.04 6.02
CA LYS A 138 17.34 -25.70 5.72
C LYS A 138 17.95 -25.61 4.31
N LYS A 139 18.71 -26.64 3.90
CA LYS A 139 19.28 -26.72 2.54
C LYS A 139 18.19 -26.80 1.50
N ASP A 140 17.21 -27.68 1.69
CA ASP A 140 16.09 -27.85 0.75
C ASP A 140 15.28 -26.56 0.59
N ARG A 141 14.98 -25.89 1.69
CA ARG A 141 14.26 -24.60 1.69
C ARG A 141 15.02 -23.49 0.99
N LYS A 142 16.33 -23.39 1.21
CA LYS A 142 17.18 -22.44 0.49
C LYS A 142 17.28 -22.75 -0.99
N ALA A 143 17.29 -24.03 -1.39
CA ALA A 143 17.28 -24.44 -2.78
C ALA A 143 15.98 -24.03 -3.48
N VAL A 144 14.82 -24.17 -2.81
CA VAL A 144 13.53 -23.69 -3.33
C VAL A 144 13.56 -22.18 -3.55
N ILE A 145 14.03 -21.39 -2.57
CA ILE A 145 14.12 -19.94 -2.70
C ILE A 145 15.06 -19.52 -3.84
N ALA A 146 16.20 -20.20 -3.98
CA ALA A 146 17.13 -19.95 -5.08
C ALA A 146 16.50 -20.24 -6.44
N ARG A 147 15.72 -21.33 -6.56
CA ARG A 147 14.99 -21.68 -7.77
C ARG A 147 13.95 -20.61 -8.13
N LEU A 148 13.23 -20.07 -7.16
CA LEU A 148 12.22 -19.04 -7.38
C LEU A 148 12.80 -17.70 -7.85
N ARG A 149 14.07 -17.43 -7.51
CA ARG A 149 14.77 -16.20 -7.92
C ARG A 149 15.40 -16.27 -9.31
N THR A 150 15.50 -17.45 -9.89
CA THR A 150 15.98 -17.67 -11.28
C THR A 150 14.83 -17.58 -12.26
#